data_e340677140ecd248af55b9090c208bdb
#
_entry.id   e340677140ecd248af55b9090c208bdb
#
_cell.length_a   1.000
_cell.length_b   1.000
_cell.length_c   1.000
_cell.angle_alpha   90.00
_cell.angle_beta   90.00
_cell.angle_gamma   90.00
#
_symmetry.space_group_name_H-M   'P 1'
#
loop_
_entity.id
_entity.type
_entity.pdbx_description
1 polymer ?
#
loop_
_entity_poly.entity_id
_entity_poly.type
_entity_poly.pdbx_seq_one_letter_code
_entity_poly.pdbx_strand_id
1 'polypeptide(L)'
;TDAYAFSRDGFANGDNRSVPSLYPDGFTPRITSTITDVSVSAGLRHEMENGWHVDFNNTFGKNFFHYYIKESNNASMKDASPVDFDAGGHYLSQNTTGLEFSKFYEEIASGLNVAFGMEYRTEKFGIFAGEVASYALYDENGVPITNPANQDVALDPNGDPLPGGSQGFPGYSPDNEVDRGRTNYGLYVDADLDITNKFMIGAALRFENYSDFGNTFIRFVQHKL
;
A
#
# COMPACT_ATOMS: atom_id res chain seq x y z
N THR A 1 -3.07 -5.55 -19.18
CA THR A 1 -3.61 -4.47 -20.04
C THR A 1 -2.44 -3.79 -20.69
N ASP A 2 -2.38 -3.80 -22.01
CA ASP A 2 -1.33 -3.15 -22.79
C ASP A 2 -1.50 -1.64 -22.65
N ALA A 3 -0.57 -1.00 -21.95
CA ALA A 3 -0.70 0.40 -21.60
C ALA A 3 -0.16 1.34 -22.69
N TYR A 4 0.92 0.94 -23.39
CA TYR A 4 1.62 1.79 -24.37
C TYR A 4 2.20 0.98 -25.51
N ALA A 5 2.16 1.53 -26.72
CA ALA A 5 2.90 1.06 -27.87
C ALA A 5 3.98 2.08 -28.22
N PHE A 6 5.24 1.64 -28.36
CA PHE A 6 6.36 2.48 -28.73
C PHE A 6 6.70 2.29 -30.21
N SER A 7 7.33 3.32 -30.81
CA SER A 7 7.60 3.41 -32.24
C SER A 7 8.31 2.17 -32.77
N ARG A 8 7.93 1.74 -33.97
CA ARG A 8 8.57 0.66 -34.71
C ARG A 8 9.97 0.99 -35.19
N ASP A 9 10.16 2.24 -35.55
CA ASP A 9 11.35 2.67 -36.28
C ASP A 9 12.53 3.03 -35.34
N GLY A 10 12.31 2.87 -34.04
CA GLY A 10 13.34 3.12 -33.03
C GLY A 10 14.02 4.47 -33.25
N PHE A 11 15.35 4.47 -33.25
CA PHE A 11 16.14 5.69 -33.45
C PHE A 11 15.98 6.30 -34.82
N ALA A 12 15.66 5.54 -35.86
CA ALA A 12 15.54 6.05 -37.22
C ALA A 12 14.42 7.06 -37.40
N ASN A 13 13.34 6.98 -36.60
CA ASN A 13 12.19 7.88 -36.65
C ASN A 13 11.90 8.59 -35.33
N GLY A 14 12.89 8.66 -34.47
CA GLY A 14 12.87 9.59 -33.34
C GLY A 14 12.25 9.09 -32.05
N ASP A 15 11.89 7.82 -31.90
CA ASP A 15 11.54 7.28 -30.58
C ASP A 15 12.76 6.67 -29.91
N ASN A 16 13.49 7.50 -29.17
CA ASN A 16 14.69 7.10 -28.44
C ASN A 16 14.44 6.18 -27.24
N ARG A 17 13.19 5.81 -26.96
CA ARG A 17 12.80 4.83 -25.93
C ARG A 17 12.90 3.40 -26.42
N SER A 18 12.97 3.18 -27.73
CA SER A 18 13.03 1.86 -28.37
C SER A 18 14.45 1.46 -28.68
N VAL A 19 14.82 0.23 -28.40
CA VAL A 19 16.07 -0.40 -28.82
C VAL A 19 15.80 -1.32 -30.00
N PRO A 20 16.13 -0.92 -31.25
CA PRO A 20 15.73 -1.64 -32.46
C PRO A 20 16.32 -3.07 -32.58
N SER A 21 17.45 -3.34 -31.98
CA SER A 21 18.03 -4.69 -31.94
C SER A 21 17.20 -5.67 -31.07
N LEU A 22 16.55 -5.17 -30.04
CA LEU A 22 15.66 -5.96 -29.16
C LEU A 22 14.24 -6.01 -29.74
N TYR A 23 13.77 -4.89 -30.29
CA TYR A 23 12.40 -4.73 -30.76
C TYR A 23 12.36 -4.04 -32.12
N PRO A 24 12.69 -4.77 -33.23
CA PRO A 24 12.77 -4.16 -34.57
C PRO A 24 11.43 -3.61 -35.08
N ASP A 25 10.33 -4.15 -34.58
CA ASP A 25 8.96 -3.72 -34.95
C ASP A 25 8.28 -2.88 -33.85
N GLY A 26 9.06 -2.38 -32.85
CA GLY A 26 8.53 -1.72 -31.67
C GLY A 26 8.01 -2.71 -30.62
N PHE A 27 7.48 -2.20 -29.52
CA PHE A 27 7.03 -3.02 -28.39
C PHE A 27 5.89 -2.38 -27.61
N THR A 28 5.21 -3.20 -26.83
CA THR A 28 4.17 -2.77 -25.88
C THR A 28 4.51 -3.32 -24.50
N PRO A 29 5.06 -2.51 -23.60
CA PRO A 29 5.44 -3.00 -22.28
C PRO A 29 4.22 -3.40 -21.47
N ARG A 30 4.36 -4.48 -20.69
CA ARG A 30 3.31 -4.98 -19.80
C ARG A 30 3.71 -4.77 -18.34
N ILE A 31 2.89 -4.03 -17.63
CA ILE A 31 3.00 -3.88 -16.17
C ILE A 31 2.26 -5.06 -15.54
N THR A 32 3.00 -5.94 -14.87
CA THR A 32 2.46 -7.08 -14.15
C THR A 32 2.76 -6.95 -12.66
N SER A 33 2.02 -7.68 -11.84
CA SER A 33 2.24 -7.65 -10.39
C SER A 33 1.94 -9.00 -9.75
N THR A 34 2.65 -9.27 -8.66
CA THR A 34 2.30 -10.31 -7.71
C THR A 34 1.75 -9.65 -6.45
N ILE A 35 0.51 -10.00 -6.08
CA ILE A 35 -0.15 -9.51 -4.88
C ILE A 35 -0.24 -10.67 -3.90
N THR A 36 0.23 -10.44 -2.66
CA THR A 36 0.12 -11.43 -1.59
C THR A 36 -0.59 -10.80 -0.40
N ASP A 37 -1.69 -11.41 0.01
CA ASP A 37 -2.45 -11.03 1.19
C ASP A 37 -2.33 -12.12 2.26
N VAL A 38 -2.00 -11.71 3.48
CA VAL A 38 -1.97 -12.58 4.65
C VAL A 38 -2.80 -11.95 5.75
N SER A 39 -3.69 -12.73 6.36
CA SER A 39 -4.44 -12.30 7.54
C SER A 39 -4.53 -13.45 8.55
N VAL A 40 -4.29 -13.10 9.81
CA VAL A 40 -4.43 -14.02 10.94
C VAL A 40 -5.19 -13.31 12.04
N SER A 41 -6.26 -13.94 12.55
CA SER A 41 -7.06 -13.41 13.65
C SER A 41 -7.22 -14.49 14.73
N ALA A 42 -7.05 -14.10 15.98
CA ALA A 42 -7.25 -14.96 17.13
C ALA A 42 -7.84 -14.15 18.29
N GLY A 43 -8.63 -14.80 19.15
CA GLY A 43 -9.24 -14.13 20.29
C GLY A 43 -9.77 -15.11 21.33
N LEU A 44 -10.12 -14.55 22.47
CA LEU A 44 -10.73 -15.25 23.59
C LEU A 44 -11.97 -14.48 24.02
N ARG A 45 -13.08 -15.20 24.19
CA ARG A 45 -14.33 -14.66 24.73
C ARG A 45 -14.67 -15.35 26.04
N HIS A 46 -15.19 -14.57 26.96
CA HIS A 46 -15.64 -15.07 28.23
C HIS A 46 -16.91 -14.33 28.65
N GLU A 47 -17.88 -15.08 29.15
CA GLU A 47 -19.08 -14.56 29.80
C GLU A 47 -18.92 -14.73 31.31
N MET A 48 -18.95 -13.61 32.03
CA MET A 48 -18.86 -13.59 33.48
C MET A 48 -20.21 -13.93 34.11
N GLU A 49 -20.19 -14.49 35.30
CA GLU A 49 -21.43 -14.83 36.07
C GLU A 49 -22.38 -13.65 36.30
N ASN A 50 -21.85 -12.43 36.28
CA ASN A 50 -22.61 -11.20 36.42
C ASN A 50 -23.17 -10.64 35.07
N GLY A 51 -23.08 -11.41 33.97
CA GLY A 51 -23.61 -11.10 32.66
C GLY A 51 -22.73 -10.17 31.81
N TRP A 52 -21.51 -9.85 32.21
CA TRP A 52 -20.56 -9.17 31.36
C TRP A 52 -19.93 -10.14 30.37
N HIS A 53 -19.88 -9.75 29.10
CA HIS A 53 -19.09 -10.39 28.07
C HIS A 53 -17.76 -9.67 27.93
N VAL A 54 -16.69 -10.41 27.83
CA VAL A 54 -15.32 -9.90 27.59
C VAL A 54 -14.79 -10.54 26.33
N ASP A 55 -14.31 -9.73 25.39
CA ASP A 55 -13.66 -10.16 24.16
C ASP A 55 -12.25 -9.58 24.13
N PHE A 56 -11.24 -10.45 24.08
CA PHE A 56 -9.87 -10.09 23.79
C PHE A 56 -9.50 -10.67 22.44
N ASN A 57 -9.08 -9.83 21.51
CA ASN A 57 -8.76 -10.26 20.15
C ASN A 57 -7.49 -9.59 19.61
N ASN A 58 -6.86 -10.26 18.68
CA ASN A 58 -5.77 -9.72 17.89
C ASN A 58 -5.94 -10.13 16.43
N THR A 59 -5.75 -9.17 15.54
CA THR A 59 -5.77 -9.40 14.10
C THR A 59 -4.52 -8.79 13.49
N PHE A 60 -3.76 -9.62 12.77
CA PHE A 60 -2.65 -9.21 11.92
C PHE A 60 -3.06 -9.33 10.46
N GLY A 61 -2.75 -8.32 9.66
CA GLY A 61 -2.91 -8.32 8.20
C GLY A 61 -1.69 -7.74 7.51
N LYS A 62 -1.34 -8.30 6.36
CA LYS A 62 -0.29 -7.77 5.48
C LYS A 62 -0.71 -7.94 4.03
N ASN A 63 -0.68 -6.84 3.28
CA ASN A 63 -0.72 -6.81 1.83
C ASN A 63 0.68 -6.49 1.31
N PHE A 64 1.14 -7.24 0.33
CA PHE A 64 2.43 -7.06 -0.33
C PHE A 64 2.20 -7.02 -1.84
N PHE A 65 2.68 -5.97 -2.49
CA PHE A 65 2.50 -5.70 -3.90
C PHE A 65 3.86 -5.56 -4.57
N HIS A 66 4.20 -6.46 -5.52
CA HIS A 66 5.46 -6.48 -6.24
C HIS A 66 5.22 -6.30 -7.73
N TYR A 67 5.85 -5.31 -8.33
CA TYR A 67 5.73 -4.98 -9.75
C TYR A 67 6.82 -5.62 -10.58
N TYR A 68 6.44 -6.09 -11.76
CA TYR A 68 7.34 -6.56 -12.80
C TYR A 68 6.94 -5.93 -14.13
N ILE A 69 7.91 -5.44 -14.87
CA ILE A 69 7.73 -4.90 -16.20
C ILE A 69 8.24 -5.93 -17.19
N LYS A 70 7.40 -6.31 -18.13
CA LYS A 70 7.71 -7.31 -19.14
C LYS A 70 7.61 -6.73 -20.53
N GLU A 71 8.37 -7.35 -21.47
CA GLU A 71 8.40 -6.91 -22.86
C GLU A 71 8.75 -5.42 -22.99
N SER A 72 9.77 -4.98 -22.24
CA SER A 72 10.26 -3.60 -22.19
C SER A 72 11.74 -3.53 -22.45
N ASN A 73 12.32 -2.34 -22.36
CA ASN A 73 13.77 -2.12 -22.37
C ASN A 73 14.13 -0.88 -21.54
N ASN A 74 15.37 -0.82 -21.12
CA ASN A 74 16.03 0.40 -20.66
C ASN A 74 16.89 0.93 -21.82
N ALA A 75 16.43 1.99 -22.49
CA ALA A 75 17.07 2.48 -23.70
C ALA A 75 18.51 2.92 -23.49
N SER A 76 18.88 3.46 -22.33
CA SER A 76 20.24 3.87 -22.02
C SER A 76 21.23 2.70 -21.92
N MET A 77 20.74 1.47 -21.73
CA MET A 77 21.56 0.25 -21.75
C MET A 77 21.81 -0.28 -23.17
N LYS A 78 21.12 0.26 -24.16
CA LYS A 78 21.21 -0.19 -25.57
C LYS A 78 20.96 -1.71 -25.66
N ASP A 79 21.76 -2.42 -26.43
CA ASP A 79 21.66 -3.87 -26.67
C ASP A 79 21.86 -4.74 -25.41
N ALA A 80 22.45 -4.18 -24.37
CA ALA A 80 22.65 -4.87 -23.09
C ALA A 80 21.40 -4.83 -22.17
N SER A 81 20.31 -4.16 -22.60
CA SER A 81 19.11 -4.07 -21.79
C SER A 81 18.42 -5.42 -21.59
N PRO A 82 18.01 -5.77 -20.35
CA PRO A 82 17.02 -6.81 -20.16
C PRO A 82 15.70 -6.43 -20.83
N VAL A 83 14.84 -7.42 -21.01
CA VAL A 83 13.46 -7.23 -21.54
C VAL A 83 12.39 -7.39 -20.48
N ASP A 84 12.73 -7.99 -19.35
CA ASP A 84 11.89 -8.13 -18.16
C ASP A 84 12.63 -7.54 -16.97
N PHE A 85 11.89 -6.84 -16.09
CA PHE A 85 12.45 -6.09 -14.96
C PHE A 85 11.70 -6.36 -13.69
N ASP A 86 12.43 -6.46 -12.58
CA ASP A 86 11.91 -6.29 -11.24
C ASP A 86 11.83 -4.79 -10.94
N ALA A 87 10.63 -4.27 -10.81
CA ALA A 87 10.39 -2.84 -10.61
C ALA A 87 10.19 -2.46 -9.13
N GLY A 88 10.43 -3.40 -8.19
CA GLY A 88 10.20 -3.18 -6.78
C GLY A 88 8.72 -3.20 -6.42
N GLY A 89 8.37 -2.61 -5.29
CA GLY A 89 6.99 -2.66 -4.84
C GLY A 89 6.74 -1.94 -3.52
N HIS A 90 5.59 -2.24 -2.94
CA HIS A 90 5.20 -1.68 -1.64
C HIS A 90 4.44 -2.71 -0.79
N TYR A 91 4.37 -2.44 0.50
CA TYR A 91 3.59 -3.25 1.42
C TYR A 91 2.91 -2.38 2.47
N LEU A 92 1.78 -2.87 2.95
CA LEU A 92 1.11 -2.37 4.13
C LEU A 92 0.91 -3.54 5.10
N SER A 93 1.28 -3.38 6.36
CA SER A 93 0.94 -4.33 7.42
C SER A 93 0.27 -3.62 8.58
N GLN A 94 -0.64 -4.32 9.22
CA GLN A 94 -1.39 -3.82 10.38
C GLN A 94 -1.50 -4.93 11.41
N ASN A 95 -1.32 -4.57 12.68
CA ASN A 95 -1.67 -5.43 13.80
C ASN A 95 -2.60 -4.65 14.73
N THR A 96 -3.76 -5.22 15.03
CA THR A 96 -4.76 -4.61 15.90
C THR A 96 -5.05 -5.56 17.06
N THR A 97 -4.91 -5.06 18.28
CA THR A 97 -5.29 -5.75 19.51
C THR A 97 -6.45 -5.01 20.15
N GLY A 98 -7.54 -5.72 20.42
CA GLY A 98 -8.74 -5.19 21.04
C GLY A 98 -9.07 -5.87 22.36
N LEU A 99 -9.64 -5.10 23.28
CA LEU A 99 -10.26 -5.59 24.49
C LEU A 99 -11.62 -4.88 24.66
N GLU A 100 -12.69 -5.65 24.63
CA GLU A 100 -14.06 -5.16 24.69
C GLU A 100 -14.79 -5.77 25.86
N PHE A 101 -15.66 -4.96 26.47
CA PHE A 101 -16.62 -5.35 27.49
C PHE A 101 -18.00 -4.95 27.04
N SER A 102 -18.98 -5.87 27.12
CA SER A 102 -20.37 -5.56 26.83
C SER A 102 -21.30 -6.25 27.81
N LYS A 103 -22.48 -5.61 28.06
CA LYS A 103 -23.53 -6.16 28.88
C LYS A 103 -24.86 -5.66 28.44
N PHE A 104 -25.85 -6.56 28.43
CA PHE A 104 -27.24 -6.27 28.23
C PHE A 104 -27.99 -6.28 29.57
N TYR A 105 -28.77 -5.25 29.82
CA TYR A 105 -29.64 -5.07 31.01
C TYR A 105 -31.11 -5.15 30.58
N GLU A 106 -31.74 -6.29 30.84
CA GLU A 106 -33.15 -6.52 30.49
C GLU A 106 -34.11 -5.68 31.32
N GLU A 107 -33.73 -5.31 32.55
CA GLU A 107 -34.52 -4.60 33.52
C GLU A 107 -34.57 -3.07 33.30
N ILE A 108 -33.78 -2.53 32.37
CA ILE A 108 -33.76 -1.08 32.12
C ILE A 108 -34.61 -0.78 30.88
N ALA A 109 -35.77 -0.13 31.09
CA ALA A 109 -36.76 0.16 30.05
C ALA A 109 -37.21 -1.12 29.31
N SER A 110 -37.00 -1.18 27.95
CA SER A 110 -37.25 -2.40 27.18
C SER A 110 -35.92 -3.11 26.83
N GLY A 111 -34.79 -2.65 27.37
CA GLY A 111 -33.47 -3.18 27.25
C GLY A 111 -32.41 -2.08 27.11
N LEU A 112 -31.28 -2.26 27.76
CA LEU A 112 -30.10 -1.39 27.61
C LEU A 112 -28.87 -2.25 27.28
N ASN A 113 -28.29 -2.00 26.14
CA ASN A 113 -26.97 -2.54 25.79
C ASN A 113 -25.90 -1.50 26.10
N VAL A 114 -24.84 -1.91 26.79
CA VAL A 114 -23.67 -1.05 27.04
C VAL A 114 -22.42 -1.80 26.58
N ALA A 115 -21.58 -1.12 25.82
CA ALA A 115 -20.29 -1.64 25.41
C ALA A 115 -19.20 -0.57 25.62
N PHE A 116 -18.01 -0.99 26.02
CA PHE A 116 -16.84 -0.15 26.05
C PHE A 116 -15.58 -0.99 25.80
N GLY A 117 -14.56 -0.35 25.29
CA GLY A 117 -13.35 -1.08 24.99
C GLY A 117 -12.18 -0.19 24.65
N MET A 118 -11.07 -0.86 24.42
CA MET A 118 -9.82 -0.26 23.96
C MET A 118 -9.27 -1.02 22.78
N GLU A 119 -8.58 -0.31 21.91
CA GLU A 119 -7.89 -0.84 20.75
C GLU A 119 -6.47 -0.27 20.69
N TYR A 120 -5.51 -1.12 20.43
CA TYR A 120 -4.15 -0.72 20.09
C TYR A 120 -3.81 -1.25 18.70
N ARG A 121 -3.37 -0.36 17.83
CA ARG A 121 -3.05 -0.65 16.43
C ARG A 121 -1.65 -0.19 16.10
N THR A 122 -0.92 -1.04 15.40
CA THR A 122 0.33 -0.68 14.74
C THR A 122 0.16 -0.84 13.24
N GLU A 123 0.64 0.13 12.48
CA GLU A 123 0.62 0.12 11.02
C GLU A 123 2.03 0.36 10.50
N LYS A 124 2.38 -0.32 9.43
CA LYS A 124 3.68 -0.17 8.77
C LYS A 124 3.47 -0.17 7.26
N PHE A 125 3.94 0.90 6.61
CA PHE A 125 3.99 1.04 5.16
C PHE A 125 5.43 1.08 4.70
N GLY A 126 5.74 0.36 3.62
CA GLY A 126 7.06 0.39 3.01
C GLY A 126 7.01 0.37 1.49
N ILE A 127 8.00 1.02 0.89
CA ILE A 127 8.34 0.91 -0.53
C ILE A 127 9.75 0.34 -0.57
N PHE A 128 9.99 -0.61 -1.45
CA PHE A 128 11.30 -1.22 -1.70
C PHE A 128 11.69 -1.05 -3.17
N ALA A 129 12.98 -0.85 -3.40
CA ALA A 129 13.53 -0.63 -4.74
C ALA A 129 13.44 -1.89 -5.60
N GLY A 130 13.36 -1.68 -6.91
CA GLY A 130 13.55 -2.70 -7.91
C GLY A 130 15.02 -2.94 -8.23
N GLU A 131 15.29 -3.75 -9.25
CA GLU A 131 16.64 -3.94 -9.77
C GLU A 131 17.16 -2.66 -10.45
N VAL A 132 18.47 -2.47 -10.44
CA VAL A 132 19.11 -1.24 -10.97
C VAL A 132 18.70 -0.95 -12.41
N ALA A 133 18.62 -1.98 -13.26
CA ALA A 133 18.23 -1.82 -14.66
C ALA A 133 16.81 -1.26 -14.83
N SER A 134 15.92 -1.46 -13.83
CA SER A 134 14.54 -1.00 -13.91
C SER A 134 14.35 0.50 -13.71
N TYR A 135 15.32 1.18 -13.06
CA TYR A 135 15.19 2.61 -12.74
C TYR A 135 16.38 3.47 -13.15
N ALA A 136 17.57 2.89 -13.29
CA ALA A 136 18.79 3.67 -13.49
C ALA A 136 18.94 4.18 -14.94
N LEU A 137 19.57 5.35 -15.07
CA LEU A 137 20.14 5.86 -16.29
C LEU A 137 21.58 5.33 -16.43
N TYR A 138 22.01 4.96 -17.62
CA TYR A 138 23.34 4.43 -17.89
C TYR A 138 24.14 5.39 -18.76
N ASP A 139 25.47 5.39 -18.55
CA ASP A 139 26.42 6.12 -19.36
C ASP A 139 26.79 5.37 -20.66
N GLU A 140 27.59 5.99 -21.50
CA GLU A 140 28.07 5.40 -22.76
C GLU A 140 28.85 4.08 -22.59
N ASN A 141 29.40 3.84 -21.41
CA ASN A 141 30.17 2.63 -21.10
C ASN A 141 29.29 1.53 -20.47
N GLY A 142 27.97 1.76 -20.34
CA GLY A 142 27.04 0.82 -19.73
C GLY A 142 27.14 0.77 -18.20
N VAL A 143 27.58 1.85 -17.55
CA VAL A 143 27.69 1.99 -16.11
C VAL A 143 26.51 2.85 -15.60
N PRO A 144 25.82 2.45 -14.53
CA PRO A 144 24.77 3.29 -13.95
C PRO A 144 25.29 4.67 -13.53
N ILE A 145 24.60 5.72 -13.93
CA ILE A 145 24.96 7.09 -13.57
C ILE A 145 24.59 7.34 -12.12
N THR A 146 25.62 7.53 -11.29
CA THR A 146 25.46 7.91 -9.89
C THR A 146 25.82 9.37 -9.64
N ASN A 147 26.61 9.97 -10.56
CA ASN A 147 27.00 11.37 -10.52
C ASN A 147 26.94 11.98 -11.92
N PRO A 148 25.86 12.66 -12.29
CA PRO A 148 25.70 13.28 -13.62
C PRO A 148 26.76 14.31 -13.98
N ALA A 149 27.51 14.85 -13.02
CA ALA A 149 28.58 15.82 -13.29
C ALA A 149 29.83 15.19 -13.86
N ASN A 150 30.01 13.88 -13.72
CA ASN A 150 31.25 13.16 -14.10
C ASN A 150 31.01 12.01 -15.08
N GLN A 151 29.77 11.79 -15.51
CA GLN A 151 29.40 10.70 -16.40
C GLN A 151 28.54 11.24 -17.53
N ASP A 152 28.91 10.97 -18.76
CA ASP A 152 28.16 11.37 -19.94
C ASP A 152 27.03 10.36 -20.19
N VAL A 153 25.80 10.87 -20.35
CA VAL A 153 24.65 10.01 -20.67
C VAL A 153 24.82 9.36 -22.04
N ALA A 154 24.29 8.14 -22.16
CA ALA A 154 24.25 7.48 -23.46
C ALA A 154 23.34 8.26 -24.42
N LEU A 155 23.79 8.49 -25.64
CA LEU A 155 23.09 9.26 -26.65
C LEU A 155 22.56 8.35 -27.76
N ASP A 156 21.47 8.80 -28.39
CA ASP A 156 20.96 8.25 -29.63
C ASP A 156 21.79 8.72 -30.85
N PRO A 157 21.57 8.21 -32.08
CA PRO A 157 22.28 8.65 -33.29
C PRO A 157 22.08 10.14 -33.64
N ASN A 158 21.07 10.80 -33.11
CA ASN A 158 20.82 12.23 -33.33
C ASN A 158 21.52 13.11 -32.28
N GLY A 159 22.10 12.50 -31.25
CA GLY A 159 22.74 13.19 -30.13
C GLY A 159 21.80 13.50 -28.97
N ASP A 160 20.60 12.96 -28.96
CA ASP A 160 19.64 13.13 -27.86
C ASP A 160 19.89 12.09 -26.75
N PRO A 161 19.72 12.47 -25.46
CA PRO A 161 19.89 11.54 -24.35
C PRO A 161 18.90 10.38 -24.40
N LEU A 162 19.41 9.16 -24.24
CA LEU A 162 18.59 7.97 -24.12
C LEU A 162 17.94 7.92 -22.71
N PRO A 163 16.64 7.64 -22.61
CA PRO A 163 15.97 7.54 -21.32
C PRO A 163 16.41 6.30 -20.55
N GLY A 164 16.57 6.46 -19.23
CA GLY A 164 16.84 5.38 -18.29
C GLY A 164 15.58 4.69 -17.79
N GLY A 165 15.78 3.57 -17.12
CA GLY A 165 14.72 2.76 -16.54
C GLY A 165 13.87 1.97 -17.55
N SER A 166 13.08 1.03 -17.06
CA SER A 166 12.16 0.27 -17.91
C SER A 166 11.06 1.16 -18.47
N GLN A 167 10.79 1.03 -19.76
CA GLN A 167 9.79 1.82 -20.44
C GLN A 167 8.38 1.37 -20.06
N GLY A 168 7.45 2.34 -19.95
CA GLY A 168 6.10 2.13 -19.47
C GLY A 168 5.91 2.40 -17.99
N PHE A 169 6.76 1.86 -17.14
CA PHE A 169 6.81 2.14 -15.70
C PHE A 169 8.24 1.92 -15.20
N PRO A 170 9.01 2.97 -14.95
CA PRO A 170 10.32 2.82 -14.32
C PRO A 170 10.17 2.30 -12.89
N GLY A 171 11.07 1.37 -12.52
CA GLY A 171 11.07 0.79 -11.18
C GLY A 171 11.33 1.83 -10.09
N TYR A 172 10.97 1.48 -8.86
CA TYR A 172 11.33 2.27 -7.70
C TYR A 172 12.86 2.26 -7.51
N SER A 173 13.45 3.43 -7.35
CA SER A 173 14.85 3.57 -6.98
C SER A 173 15.03 3.51 -5.46
N PRO A 174 16.28 3.35 -4.95
CA PRO A 174 16.57 3.46 -3.52
C PRO A 174 16.10 4.80 -2.90
N ASP A 175 16.07 5.88 -3.67
CA ASP A 175 15.59 7.18 -3.21
C ASP A 175 14.06 7.21 -2.96
N ASN A 176 13.34 6.24 -3.53
CA ASN A 176 11.91 6.06 -3.30
C ASN A 176 11.61 5.17 -2.10
N GLU A 177 12.62 4.54 -1.50
CA GLU A 177 12.39 3.62 -0.40
C GLU A 177 11.78 4.32 0.81
N VAL A 178 10.76 3.70 1.35
CA VAL A 178 10.03 4.16 2.53
C VAL A 178 9.88 3.00 3.49
N ASP A 179 10.16 3.25 4.76
CA ASP A 179 9.84 2.37 5.86
C ASP A 179 9.26 3.24 7.00
N ARG A 180 7.93 3.35 7.04
CA ARG A 180 7.22 4.20 7.99
C ARG A 180 6.22 3.38 8.77
N GLY A 181 6.23 3.58 10.08
CA GLY A 181 5.25 2.99 10.98
C GLY A 181 4.56 4.06 11.80
N ARG A 182 3.34 3.77 12.22
CA ARG A 182 2.60 4.53 13.20
C ARG A 182 1.88 3.63 14.17
N THR A 183 1.54 4.18 15.32
CA THR A 183 0.70 3.53 16.32
C THR A 183 -0.55 4.36 16.56
N ASN A 184 -1.61 3.67 16.90
CA ASN A 184 -2.88 4.27 17.33
C ASN A 184 -3.36 3.53 18.56
N TYR A 185 -3.92 4.26 19.52
CA TYR A 185 -4.77 3.67 20.54
C TYR A 185 -6.11 4.39 20.58
N GLY A 186 -7.17 3.59 20.69
CA GLY A 186 -8.54 4.03 20.74
C GLY A 186 -9.21 3.59 22.03
N LEU A 187 -10.08 4.44 22.57
CA LEU A 187 -11.01 4.12 23.64
C LEU A 187 -12.41 4.45 23.15
N TYR A 188 -13.35 3.58 23.43
CA TYR A 188 -14.75 3.83 23.05
C TYR A 188 -15.73 3.39 24.13
N VAL A 189 -16.89 4.01 24.11
CA VAL A 189 -18.07 3.63 24.85
C VAL A 189 -19.29 3.80 23.97
N ASP A 190 -20.18 2.85 24.06
CA ASP A 190 -21.44 2.78 23.32
C ASP A 190 -22.57 2.39 24.26
N ALA A 191 -23.75 2.97 24.07
CA ALA A 191 -24.96 2.62 24.81
C ALA A 191 -26.19 2.73 23.91
N ASP A 192 -26.93 1.63 23.79
CA ASP A 192 -28.22 1.54 23.08
C ASP A 192 -29.34 1.24 24.05
N LEU A 193 -30.28 2.19 24.18
CA LEU A 193 -31.47 2.09 25.05
C LEU A 193 -32.72 1.87 24.22
N ASP A 194 -33.35 0.71 24.39
CA ASP A 194 -34.68 0.43 23.92
C ASP A 194 -35.69 1.05 24.91
N ILE A 195 -36.15 2.26 24.59
CA ILE A 195 -37.18 2.96 25.44
C ILE A 195 -38.50 2.18 25.42
N THR A 196 -38.84 1.67 24.25
CA THR A 196 -40.00 0.78 24.04
C THR A 196 -39.61 -0.26 22.98
N ASN A 197 -40.42 -1.32 22.81
CA ASN A 197 -40.24 -2.32 21.75
C ASN A 197 -40.24 -1.74 20.32
N LYS A 198 -40.50 -0.44 20.15
CA LYS A 198 -40.57 0.24 18.85
C LYS A 198 -39.67 1.46 18.76
N PHE A 199 -39.09 1.92 19.87
CA PHE A 199 -38.27 3.12 19.87
C PHE A 199 -36.98 2.94 20.65
N MET A 200 -35.87 3.11 19.96
CA MET A 200 -34.51 3.00 20.50
C MET A 200 -33.74 4.32 20.31
N ILE A 201 -32.89 4.64 21.28
CA ILE A 201 -31.89 5.71 21.21
C ILE A 201 -30.52 5.09 21.47
N GLY A 202 -29.54 5.38 20.59
CA GLY A 202 -28.16 4.96 20.76
C GLY A 202 -27.19 6.16 20.77
N ALA A 203 -26.14 6.04 21.57
CA ALA A 203 -25.06 7.02 21.60
C ALA A 203 -23.70 6.32 21.74
N ALA A 204 -22.74 6.77 20.94
CA ALA A 204 -21.37 6.28 20.96
C ALA A 204 -20.37 7.44 21.02
N LEU A 205 -19.28 7.23 21.76
CA LEU A 205 -18.14 8.12 21.86
C LEU A 205 -16.87 7.30 21.59
N ARG A 206 -15.96 7.84 20.76
CA ARG A 206 -14.65 7.26 20.51
C ARG A 206 -13.57 8.34 20.57
N PHE A 207 -12.54 8.07 21.33
CA PHE A 207 -11.31 8.84 21.39
C PHE A 207 -10.19 8.02 20.73
N GLU A 208 -9.40 8.65 19.89
CA GLU A 208 -8.22 8.04 19.28
C GLU A 208 -7.00 8.96 19.40
N ASN A 209 -5.84 8.37 19.56
CA ASN A 209 -4.57 9.06 19.48
C ASN A 209 -3.65 8.33 18.50
N TYR A 210 -3.17 9.07 17.51
CA TYR A 210 -2.21 8.61 16.51
C TYR A 210 -0.84 9.21 16.78
N SER A 211 0.20 8.41 16.64
CA SER A 211 1.58 8.84 16.91
C SER A 211 2.10 9.91 15.94
N ASP A 212 1.47 10.08 14.79
CA ASP A 212 1.91 10.97 13.72
C ASP A 212 1.08 12.26 13.59
N PHE A 213 -0.21 12.26 13.92
CA PHE A 213 -1.05 13.46 13.78
C PHE A 213 -1.91 13.81 15.01
N GLY A 214 -1.79 13.05 16.12
CA GLY A 214 -2.40 13.38 17.41
C GLY A 214 -3.81 12.83 17.61
N ASN A 215 -4.67 13.63 18.24
CA ASN A 215 -5.95 13.16 18.79
C ASN A 215 -7.13 13.39 17.87
N THR A 216 -8.06 12.42 17.88
CA THR A 216 -9.37 12.51 17.23
C THR A 216 -10.47 12.14 18.22
N PHE A 217 -11.57 12.88 18.19
CA PHE A 217 -12.74 12.59 19.00
C PHE A 217 -13.97 12.46 18.10
N ILE A 218 -14.62 11.29 18.15
CA ILE A 218 -15.78 10.95 17.34
C ILE A 218 -16.98 10.76 18.27
N ARG A 219 -18.13 11.33 17.91
CA ARG A 219 -19.41 11.14 18.59
C ARG A 219 -20.47 10.75 17.58
N PHE A 220 -21.31 9.85 17.96
CA PHE A 220 -22.44 9.37 17.18
C PHE A 220 -23.68 9.31 18.03
N VAL A 221 -24.83 9.70 17.48
CA VAL A 221 -26.16 9.57 18.11
C VAL A 221 -27.11 9.04 17.05
N GLN A 222 -27.90 8.04 17.40
CA GLN A 222 -28.91 7.45 16.52
C GLN A 222 -30.26 7.30 17.24
N HIS A 223 -31.30 7.21 16.45
CA HIS A 223 -32.61 6.78 16.89
C HIS A 223 -33.25 5.88 15.84
N LYS A 224 -34.04 4.93 16.26
CA LYS A 224 -34.77 4.01 15.40
C LYS A 224 -36.25 3.96 15.90
N LEU A 225 -37.20 4.05 14.97
CA LEU A 225 -38.64 3.92 15.17
C LEU A 225 -39.12 2.56 14.68
#